data_b82b6979fa24d3c4a2d5f421c5aeb9e5
#
_entry.id   b82b6979fa24d3c4a2d5f421c5aeb9e5
#
_cell.length_a   1.000
_cell.length_b   1.000
_cell.length_c   1.000
_cell.angle_alpha   90.00
_cell.angle_beta   90.00
_cell.angle_gamma   90.00
#
_symmetry.space_group_name_H-M   'P 1'
#
loop_
_entity.id
_entity.type
_entity.pdbx_description
1 polymer ?
#
loop_
_entity_poly.entity_id
_entity_poly.type
_entity_poly.pdbx_seq_one_letter_code
_entity_poly.pdbx_strand_id
1 'polypeptide(L)'
;VFVDEVKVHVKGGKGGNGVTAFERQPYEPRGRPNGGDGGNGGSVVLRATHDVATLLDYHHRPHRAAARGRNGEGDLRRGADGEDMVLAVPVGTVVKDDEGSAIVDLVIEGQEYVAAAGGRGGRGNAAFRTSQRRAPRFHELGEPAQERWIVLELKLVADVALVGFPNAGKSSLISRLSAAKPKIADYPFTTLAPNLGVVRTDDVDFVVADVPGLIEGASDGRGLGHKFLRHVERAGVLIHVLDCASYEQRDPREDLATVCQELERYQPDLLERPSLVFLNKTDADPDTAEIIRPDLEAQGWEVLAGSAVSGAGLDVLQHRMAALVRLVRERRQASAAQDDVLMRPVLRPSAESDAITVERIDQGWRVRSERIERWVVMTDLENEEATRYLAGRLIRAGVEQALADAGARRGDAVEIAGAAFDFQPERFADVELDEEEFDLDDDEYADIADGDAG
;
A
#
# COMPACT_ATOMS: atom_id res chain seq x y z
N VAL A 1 -15.09 -10.31 -12.93
CA VAL A 1 -15.59 -9.12 -12.22
C VAL A 1 -14.41 -8.23 -11.94
N PHE A 2 -14.47 -6.96 -12.32
CA PHE A 2 -13.45 -5.97 -12.00
C PHE A 2 -13.79 -5.36 -10.64
N VAL A 3 -12.83 -5.32 -9.72
CA VAL A 3 -12.97 -4.74 -8.38
C VAL A 3 -11.98 -3.60 -8.26
N ASP A 4 -12.47 -2.40 -8.10
CA ASP A 4 -11.74 -1.14 -7.99
C ASP A 4 -11.63 -0.62 -6.56
N GLU A 5 -12.52 -1.08 -5.68
CA GLU A 5 -12.50 -0.75 -4.25
C GLU A 5 -12.76 -2.01 -3.44
N VAL A 6 -11.97 -2.20 -2.41
CA VAL A 6 -12.11 -3.35 -1.50
C VAL A 6 -11.67 -2.98 -0.09
N LYS A 7 -12.43 -3.42 0.89
CA LYS A 7 -12.06 -3.33 2.30
C LYS A 7 -11.30 -4.58 2.72
N VAL A 8 -10.10 -4.40 3.28
CA VAL A 8 -9.19 -5.49 3.66
C VAL A 8 -8.84 -5.35 5.14
N HIS A 9 -8.96 -6.44 5.88
CA HIS A 9 -8.51 -6.55 7.24
C HIS A 9 -7.06 -7.03 7.24
N VAL A 10 -6.15 -6.20 7.74
CA VAL A 10 -4.72 -6.50 7.82
C VAL A 10 -4.30 -6.66 9.27
N LYS A 11 -3.53 -7.71 9.55
CA LYS A 11 -3.00 -8.01 10.87
C LYS A 11 -1.55 -8.43 10.77
N GLY A 12 -0.66 -7.72 11.46
CA GLY A 12 0.72 -8.14 11.63
C GLY A 12 0.82 -9.44 12.45
N GLY A 13 1.97 -10.06 12.46
CA GLY A 13 2.28 -11.17 13.35
C GLY A 13 2.56 -10.68 14.78
N LYS A 14 2.03 -11.36 15.80
CA LYS A 14 2.43 -11.09 17.19
C LYS A 14 3.88 -11.45 17.39
N GLY A 15 4.64 -10.68 18.18
CA GLY A 15 5.97 -11.03 18.65
C GLY A 15 5.96 -12.29 19.51
N GLY A 16 7.04 -13.06 19.44
CA GLY A 16 7.26 -14.19 20.33
C GLY A 16 7.57 -13.71 21.76
N ASN A 17 7.19 -14.46 22.78
CA ASN A 17 7.56 -14.14 24.14
C ASN A 17 9.04 -14.47 24.37
N GLY A 18 9.72 -13.69 25.20
CA GLY A 18 10.97 -14.13 25.83
C GLY A 18 10.75 -15.35 26.73
N VAL A 19 11.81 -15.88 27.28
CA VAL A 19 11.71 -17.03 28.19
C VAL A 19 12.52 -16.81 29.45
N THR A 20 12.00 -17.29 30.58
CA THR A 20 12.74 -17.38 31.82
C THR A 20 13.35 -18.76 31.96
N ALA A 21 14.67 -18.88 31.76
CA ALA A 21 15.41 -20.11 31.89
C ALA A 21 16.67 -19.89 32.71
N PHE A 22 17.16 -20.96 33.37
CA PHE A 22 18.35 -20.92 34.21
C PHE A 22 19.26 -22.12 33.93
N GLU A 23 20.50 -21.84 33.66
CA GLU A 23 21.55 -22.86 33.62
C GLU A 23 22.01 -23.15 35.04
N ARG A 24 21.90 -24.39 35.49
CA ARG A 24 22.37 -24.83 36.82
C ARG A 24 23.84 -25.20 36.74
N GLN A 25 24.66 -24.49 37.47
CA GLN A 25 26.08 -24.82 37.64
C GLN A 25 26.38 -25.24 39.06
N PRO A 26 27.41 -26.11 39.28
CA PRO A 26 27.87 -26.45 40.62
C PRO A 26 28.28 -25.16 41.35
N TYR A 27 27.84 -25.00 42.60
CA TYR A 27 28.10 -23.85 43.45
C TYR A 27 27.33 -22.55 43.13
N GLU A 28 26.43 -22.54 42.15
CA GLU A 28 25.51 -21.42 41.92
C GLU A 28 24.04 -21.83 42.22
N PRO A 29 23.59 -21.67 43.51
CA PRO A 29 22.24 -22.17 43.90
C PRO A 29 21.07 -21.52 43.14
N ARG A 30 21.23 -20.29 42.66
CA ARG A 30 20.21 -19.54 41.91
C ARG A 30 20.26 -19.83 40.42
N GLY A 31 21.34 -20.46 39.93
CA GLY A 31 21.59 -20.66 38.50
C GLY A 31 21.91 -19.35 37.77
N ARG A 32 22.43 -19.46 36.56
CA ARG A 32 22.69 -18.33 35.65
C ARG A 32 21.50 -18.15 34.71
N PRO A 33 20.91 -16.93 34.61
CA PRO A 33 19.84 -16.71 33.64
C PRO A 33 20.37 -16.93 32.22
N ASN A 34 19.67 -17.76 31.45
CA ASN A 34 20.03 -18.14 30.10
C ASN A 34 18.82 -18.21 29.17
N GLY A 35 17.72 -17.55 29.52
CA GLY A 35 16.55 -17.44 28.67
C GLY A 35 16.82 -16.51 27.50
N GLY A 36 16.50 -16.98 26.30
CA GLY A 36 16.63 -16.21 25.05
C GLY A 36 15.39 -15.35 24.76
N ASP A 37 15.56 -14.44 23.81
CA ASP A 37 14.52 -13.50 23.36
C ASP A 37 13.54 -14.17 22.40
N GLY A 38 12.31 -13.67 22.33
CA GLY A 38 11.36 -14.03 21.28
C GLY A 38 11.74 -13.39 19.93
N GLY A 39 11.29 -13.99 18.85
CA GLY A 39 11.39 -13.43 17.50
C GLY A 39 10.34 -12.34 17.26
N ASN A 40 10.61 -11.41 16.36
CA ASN A 40 9.64 -10.42 15.92
C ASN A 40 8.53 -11.06 15.09
N GLY A 41 7.34 -10.50 15.11
CA GLY A 41 6.27 -10.88 14.18
C GLY A 41 6.50 -10.26 12.80
N GLY A 42 6.04 -10.92 11.74
CA GLY A 42 6.08 -10.39 10.38
C GLY A 42 5.07 -9.24 10.19
N SER A 43 5.36 -8.35 9.28
CA SER A 43 4.50 -7.24 8.89
C SER A 43 3.65 -7.60 7.67
N VAL A 44 2.52 -6.92 7.48
CA VAL A 44 1.75 -6.95 6.22
C VAL A 44 2.18 -5.75 5.39
N VAL A 45 2.77 -6.03 4.23
CA VAL A 45 3.34 -5.02 3.33
C VAL A 45 2.56 -5.01 2.02
N LEU A 46 2.05 -3.86 1.60
CA LEU A 46 1.50 -3.65 0.27
C LEU A 46 2.63 -3.27 -0.67
N ARG A 47 2.73 -3.94 -1.82
CA ARG A 47 3.72 -3.64 -2.86
C ARG A 47 3.01 -3.36 -4.18
N ALA A 48 3.24 -2.17 -4.74
CA ALA A 48 2.71 -1.81 -6.05
C ALA A 48 3.41 -2.61 -7.15
N THR A 49 2.62 -3.19 -8.07
CA THR A 49 3.17 -3.90 -9.23
C THR A 49 2.25 -3.78 -10.44
N HIS A 50 2.83 -3.84 -11.63
CA HIS A 50 2.07 -3.95 -12.88
C HIS A 50 1.60 -5.38 -13.19
N ASP A 51 2.07 -6.39 -12.46
CA ASP A 51 1.67 -7.79 -12.66
C ASP A 51 0.22 -8.04 -12.25
N VAL A 52 -0.34 -7.16 -11.43
CA VAL A 52 -1.72 -7.22 -10.94
C VAL A 52 -2.52 -6.05 -11.49
N ALA A 53 -3.63 -6.34 -12.18
CA ALA A 53 -4.49 -5.32 -12.79
C ALA A 53 -5.80 -5.05 -12.03
N THR A 54 -6.08 -5.77 -10.93
CA THR A 54 -7.36 -5.69 -10.21
C THR A 54 -7.21 -6.10 -8.76
N LEU A 55 -8.09 -5.58 -7.90
CA LEU A 55 -8.16 -5.92 -6.47
C LEU A 55 -9.05 -7.15 -6.17
N LEU A 56 -9.41 -7.95 -7.18
CA LEU A 56 -10.36 -9.06 -7.07
C LEU A 56 -9.94 -10.12 -6.05
N ASP A 57 -8.64 -10.41 -5.92
CA ASP A 57 -8.15 -11.41 -4.96
C ASP A 57 -8.45 -11.02 -3.51
N TYR A 58 -8.40 -9.72 -3.22
CA TYR A 58 -8.72 -9.18 -1.90
C TYR A 58 -10.22 -9.17 -1.60
N HIS A 59 -11.06 -9.08 -2.63
CA HIS A 59 -12.51 -9.22 -2.48
C HIS A 59 -12.89 -10.64 -2.03
N HIS A 60 -12.22 -11.66 -2.57
CA HIS A 60 -12.48 -13.04 -2.18
C HIS A 60 -11.85 -13.43 -0.83
N ARG A 61 -10.74 -12.80 -0.48
CA ARG A 61 -9.98 -13.10 0.74
C ARG A 61 -9.63 -11.80 1.47
N PRO A 62 -10.59 -11.18 2.16
CA PRO A 62 -10.38 -9.87 2.77
C PRO A 62 -9.52 -9.90 4.04
N HIS A 63 -9.30 -11.05 4.66
CA HIS A 63 -8.48 -11.16 5.86
C HIS A 63 -7.06 -11.59 5.50
N ARG A 64 -6.07 -10.76 5.89
CA ARG A 64 -4.65 -10.98 5.64
C ARG A 64 -3.87 -10.85 6.95
N ALA A 65 -3.13 -11.89 7.31
CA ALA A 65 -2.35 -11.90 8.55
C ALA A 65 -0.94 -12.44 8.29
N ALA A 66 0.08 -11.72 8.77
CA ALA A 66 1.45 -12.15 8.70
C ALA A 66 1.78 -13.19 9.78
N ALA A 67 2.92 -13.86 9.64
CA ALA A 67 3.36 -14.89 10.56
C ALA A 67 3.77 -14.31 11.92
N ARG A 68 3.48 -15.02 13.01
CA ARG A 68 3.94 -14.65 14.35
C ARG A 68 5.40 -15.04 14.56
N GLY A 69 6.13 -14.27 15.39
CA GLY A 69 7.43 -14.64 15.89
C GLY A 69 7.36 -15.87 16.83
N ARG A 70 8.42 -16.66 16.84
CA ARG A 70 8.55 -17.78 17.77
C ARG A 70 9.02 -17.29 19.13
N ASN A 71 8.60 -17.98 20.19
CA ASN A 71 9.08 -17.69 21.53
C ASN A 71 10.57 -18.04 21.65
N GLY A 72 11.28 -17.33 22.54
CA GLY A 72 12.64 -17.69 22.91
C GLY A 72 12.73 -19.05 23.59
N GLU A 73 13.92 -19.60 23.63
CA GLU A 73 14.22 -20.88 24.29
C GLU A 73 15.35 -20.69 25.31
N GLY A 74 15.60 -21.72 26.08
CA GLY A 74 16.79 -21.77 26.93
C GLY A 74 18.09 -21.73 26.13
N ASP A 75 19.23 -21.61 26.81
CA ASP A 75 20.58 -21.53 26.24
C ASP A 75 20.78 -20.31 25.34
N LEU A 76 20.16 -19.18 25.70
CA LEU A 76 20.20 -17.89 24.97
C LEU A 76 19.71 -17.98 23.52
N ARG A 77 18.87 -18.96 23.21
CA ARG A 77 18.36 -19.14 21.85
C ARG A 77 17.21 -18.19 21.57
N ARG A 78 17.45 -17.29 20.63
CA ARG A 78 16.40 -16.39 20.14
C ARG A 78 15.38 -17.18 19.29
N GLY A 79 14.09 -16.87 19.47
CA GLY A 79 13.03 -17.35 18.59
C GLY A 79 13.19 -16.80 17.18
N ALA A 80 12.79 -17.59 16.17
CA ALA A 80 12.80 -17.12 14.78
C ALA A 80 11.74 -16.03 14.57
N ASP A 81 12.08 -15.04 13.77
CA ASP A 81 11.16 -13.99 13.35
C ASP A 81 10.06 -14.56 12.44
N GLY A 82 8.88 -13.95 12.45
CA GLY A 82 7.78 -14.28 11.56
C GLY A 82 8.03 -13.70 10.17
N GLU A 83 7.64 -14.45 9.14
CA GLU A 83 7.74 -13.98 7.75
C GLU A 83 6.74 -12.85 7.49
N ASP A 84 7.19 -11.82 6.76
CA ASP A 84 6.35 -10.75 6.25
C ASP A 84 5.37 -11.28 5.21
N MET A 85 4.17 -10.72 5.19
CA MET A 85 3.17 -10.98 4.17
C MET A 85 3.16 -9.84 3.16
N VAL A 86 3.77 -10.06 1.99
CA VAL A 86 3.74 -9.10 0.90
C VAL A 86 2.45 -9.29 0.08
N LEU A 87 1.68 -8.23 -0.06
CA LEU A 87 0.43 -8.15 -0.81
C LEU A 87 0.65 -7.31 -2.07
N ALA A 88 0.62 -7.96 -3.23
CA ALA A 88 0.77 -7.29 -4.52
C ALA A 88 -0.50 -6.49 -4.86
N VAL A 89 -0.38 -5.20 -5.06
CA VAL A 89 -1.48 -4.31 -5.49
C VAL A 89 -1.15 -3.62 -6.80
N PRO A 90 -2.15 -3.28 -7.63
CA PRO A 90 -1.90 -2.54 -8.85
C PRO A 90 -1.26 -1.18 -8.58
N VAL A 91 -0.36 -0.73 -9.48
CA VAL A 91 0.15 0.64 -9.46
C VAL A 91 -1.02 1.62 -9.60
N GLY A 92 -1.03 2.69 -8.78
CA GLY A 92 -2.15 3.64 -8.68
C GLY A 92 -3.20 3.25 -7.63
N THR A 93 -2.89 2.28 -6.75
CA THR A 93 -3.74 1.95 -5.61
C THR A 93 -3.57 2.99 -4.50
N VAL A 94 -4.67 3.59 -4.07
CA VAL A 94 -4.76 4.44 -2.88
C VAL A 94 -5.15 3.58 -1.69
N VAL A 95 -4.38 3.69 -0.63
CA VAL A 95 -4.69 3.08 0.66
C VAL A 95 -5.40 4.12 1.52
N LYS A 96 -6.57 3.79 2.01
CA LYS A 96 -7.37 4.63 2.90
C LYS A 96 -7.56 3.96 4.26
N ASP A 97 -7.81 4.75 5.29
CA ASP A 97 -8.28 4.24 6.57
C ASP A 97 -9.75 3.79 6.52
N ASP A 98 -10.26 3.32 7.64
CA ASP A 98 -11.66 2.88 7.77
C ASP A 98 -12.67 4.04 7.68
N GLU A 99 -12.21 5.28 7.91
CA GLU A 99 -13.00 6.52 7.81
C GLU A 99 -13.01 7.08 6.38
N GLY A 100 -12.21 6.51 5.47
CA GLY A 100 -12.11 6.92 4.07
C GLY A 100 -11.04 7.97 3.79
N SER A 101 -10.22 8.36 4.78
CA SER A 101 -9.12 9.29 4.60
C SER A 101 -7.95 8.60 3.89
N ALA A 102 -7.35 9.27 2.90
CA ALA A 102 -6.22 8.71 2.17
C ALA A 102 -4.96 8.70 3.05
N ILE A 103 -4.35 7.53 3.22
CA ILE A 103 -3.11 7.34 3.95
C ILE A 103 -1.91 7.48 3.01
N VAL A 104 -1.95 6.76 1.87
CA VAL A 104 -0.84 6.73 0.91
C VAL A 104 -1.35 6.40 -0.49
N ASP A 105 -0.66 6.91 -1.52
CA ASP A 105 -0.91 6.63 -2.93
C ASP A 105 0.29 5.87 -3.50
N LEU A 106 0.08 4.62 -3.92
CA LEU A 106 1.11 3.73 -4.44
C LEU A 106 1.19 3.87 -5.96
N VAL A 107 1.96 4.85 -6.43
CA VAL A 107 2.02 5.25 -7.86
C VAL A 107 3.25 4.75 -8.61
N ILE A 108 4.25 4.22 -7.90
CA ILE A 108 5.52 3.75 -8.47
C ILE A 108 5.61 2.24 -8.36
N GLU A 109 6.07 1.57 -9.42
CA GLU A 109 6.37 0.13 -9.41
C GLU A 109 7.34 -0.23 -8.30
N GLY A 110 7.03 -1.24 -7.51
CA GLY A 110 7.84 -1.69 -6.39
C GLY A 110 7.78 -0.81 -5.15
N GLN A 111 6.98 0.27 -5.14
CA GLN A 111 6.73 1.07 -3.94
C GLN A 111 6.04 0.23 -2.88
N GLU A 112 6.52 0.33 -1.63
CA GLU A 112 6.03 -0.46 -0.50
C GLU A 112 5.41 0.43 0.57
N TYR A 113 4.38 -0.11 1.23
CA TYR A 113 3.75 0.48 2.40
C TYR A 113 3.45 -0.59 3.44
N VAL A 114 3.91 -0.37 4.67
CA VAL A 114 3.59 -1.26 5.81
C VAL A 114 2.16 -1.00 6.25
N ALA A 115 1.26 -1.88 5.84
CA ALA A 115 -0.17 -1.77 6.16
C ALA A 115 -0.49 -2.17 7.60
N ALA A 116 0.23 -3.13 8.17
CA ALA A 116 0.16 -3.49 9.58
C ALA A 116 1.53 -3.99 10.04
N ALA A 117 2.11 -3.34 11.02
CA ALA A 117 3.40 -3.73 11.58
C ALA A 117 3.29 -4.99 12.44
N GLY A 118 4.33 -5.84 12.38
CA GLY A 118 4.50 -6.94 13.29
C GLY A 118 4.92 -6.46 14.68
N GLY A 119 4.52 -7.19 15.71
CA GLY A 119 4.91 -6.91 17.08
C GLY A 119 6.36 -7.31 17.35
N ARG A 120 7.04 -6.61 18.25
CA ARG A 120 8.40 -6.92 18.69
C ARG A 120 8.42 -8.20 19.52
N GLY A 121 9.52 -8.96 19.42
CA GLY A 121 9.79 -10.08 20.33
C GLY A 121 10.12 -9.59 21.74
N GLY A 122 9.62 -10.29 22.75
CA GLY A 122 9.91 -10.00 24.15
C GLY A 122 11.32 -10.47 24.53
N ARG A 123 12.00 -9.73 25.39
CA ARG A 123 13.33 -10.08 25.89
C ARG A 123 13.28 -11.23 26.91
N GLY A 124 14.24 -12.15 26.83
CA GLY A 124 14.44 -13.22 27.81
C GLY A 124 15.04 -12.72 29.12
N ASN A 125 14.97 -13.56 30.16
CA ASN A 125 15.48 -13.16 31.46
C ASN A 125 17.01 -12.87 31.51
N ALA A 126 17.76 -13.39 30.55
CA ALA A 126 19.19 -13.12 30.45
C ALA A 126 19.48 -11.63 30.16
N ALA A 127 18.62 -10.97 29.39
CA ALA A 127 18.74 -9.55 29.03
C ALA A 127 18.54 -8.60 30.25
N PHE A 128 17.89 -9.08 31.31
CA PHE A 128 17.62 -8.29 32.54
C PHE A 128 18.61 -8.53 33.65
N ARG A 129 19.71 -9.27 33.38
CA ARG A 129 20.72 -9.55 34.36
C ARG A 129 21.63 -8.35 34.59
N THR A 130 21.73 -7.91 35.84
CA THR A 130 22.64 -6.84 36.29
C THR A 130 23.46 -7.27 37.50
N SER A 131 24.37 -6.41 37.98
CA SER A 131 25.14 -6.61 39.18
C SER A 131 24.25 -6.79 40.43
N GLN A 132 23.16 -6.06 40.51
CA GLN A 132 22.17 -6.12 41.59
C GLN A 132 21.12 -7.22 41.35
N ARG A 133 20.62 -7.36 40.11
CA ARG A 133 19.65 -8.38 39.71
C ARG A 133 20.34 -9.57 39.00
N ARG A 134 21.02 -10.40 39.79
CA ARG A 134 21.85 -11.51 39.27
C ARG A 134 21.04 -12.66 38.64
N ALA A 135 19.79 -12.86 39.04
CA ALA A 135 18.95 -13.98 38.62
C ALA A 135 17.48 -13.53 38.42
N PRO A 136 17.19 -12.68 37.44
CA PRO A 136 15.82 -12.22 37.15
C PRO A 136 14.89 -13.39 36.84
N ARG A 137 13.71 -13.40 37.45
CA ARG A 137 12.69 -14.46 37.28
C ARG A 137 11.51 -14.04 36.44
N PHE A 138 11.74 -13.09 35.55
CA PHE A 138 10.74 -12.61 34.60
C PHE A 138 11.34 -12.48 33.21
N HIS A 139 10.48 -12.33 32.23
CA HIS A 139 10.80 -12.04 30.84
C HIS A 139 9.74 -11.10 30.30
N GLU A 140 9.98 -10.51 29.15
CA GLU A 140 8.97 -9.74 28.43
C GLU A 140 8.09 -10.64 27.59
N LEU A 141 6.82 -10.29 27.50
CA LEU A 141 5.88 -10.87 26.55
C LEU A 141 6.13 -10.29 25.15
N GLY A 142 5.80 -11.04 24.12
CA GLY A 142 5.83 -10.51 22.76
C GLY A 142 4.74 -9.43 22.56
N GLU A 143 5.11 -8.35 21.89
CA GLU A 143 4.20 -7.25 21.58
C GLU A 143 3.04 -7.76 20.71
N PRO A 144 1.78 -7.35 20.97
CA PRO A 144 0.67 -7.62 20.08
C PRO A 144 0.92 -6.94 18.72
N ALA A 145 0.51 -7.59 17.65
CA ALA A 145 0.62 -7.01 16.33
C ALA A 145 -0.40 -5.88 16.11
N GLN A 146 -0.06 -4.99 15.22
CA GLN A 146 -0.99 -3.99 14.71
C GLN A 146 -2.09 -4.68 13.90
N GLU A 147 -3.34 -4.26 14.12
CA GLU A 147 -4.51 -4.82 13.44
C GLU A 147 -5.47 -3.70 13.06
N ARG A 148 -5.85 -3.62 11.77
CA ARG A 148 -6.76 -2.58 11.30
C ARG A 148 -7.47 -2.96 10.01
N TRP A 149 -8.57 -2.28 9.74
CA TRP A 149 -9.20 -2.26 8.44
C TRP A 149 -8.60 -1.15 7.58
N ILE A 150 -8.36 -1.46 6.32
CA ILE A 150 -7.95 -0.50 5.29
C ILE A 150 -8.87 -0.66 4.09
N VAL A 151 -9.05 0.42 3.35
CA VAL A 151 -9.75 0.42 2.06
C VAL A 151 -8.71 0.63 0.97
N LEU A 152 -8.63 -0.32 0.04
CA LEU A 152 -7.81 -0.21 -1.16
C LEU A 152 -8.71 0.30 -2.28
N GLU A 153 -8.40 1.44 -2.85
CA GLU A 153 -9.09 2.03 -3.99
C GLU A 153 -8.12 2.16 -5.15
N LEU A 154 -8.44 1.51 -6.24
CA LEU A 154 -7.66 1.64 -7.47
C LEU A 154 -8.07 2.90 -8.21
N LYS A 155 -7.25 3.93 -8.18
CA LYS A 155 -7.37 5.08 -9.11
C LYS A 155 -6.93 4.59 -10.47
N LEU A 156 -7.88 4.11 -11.25
CA LEU A 156 -7.63 3.51 -12.55
C LEU A 156 -6.83 4.46 -13.44
N VAL A 157 -5.58 4.08 -13.65
CA VAL A 157 -4.76 4.57 -14.75
C VAL A 157 -5.02 3.61 -15.91
N ALA A 158 -5.75 4.02 -16.93
CA ALA A 158 -5.84 3.21 -18.12
C ALA A 158 -4.46 3.11 -18.77
N ASP A 159 -4.01 1.91 -19.09
CA ASP A 159 -2.76 1.73 -19.84
C ASP A 159 -2.95 2.21 -21.28
N VAL A 160 -4.15 1.97 -21.84
CA VAL A 160 -4.55 2.32 -23.21
C VAL A 160 -5.82 3.16 -23.20
N ALA A 161 -5.81 4.31 -23.86
CA ALA A 161 -7.00 5.12 -24.11
C ALA A 161 -7.47 4.98 -25.56
N LEU A 162 -8.77 4.67 -25.77
CA LEU A 162 -9.40 4.73 -27.06
C LEU A 162 -9.93 6.15 -27.30
N VAL A 163 -9.43 6.80 -28.33
CA VAL A 163 -9.80 8.16 -28.72
C VAL A 163 -10.46 8.14 -30.12
N GLY A 164 -11.41 9.02 -30.37
CA GLY A 164 -12.12 9.08 -31.63
C GLY A 164 -13.53 9.65 -31.48
N PHE A 165 -14.17 9.94 -32.59
CA PHE A 165 -15.51 10.51 -32.62
C PHE A 165 -16.57 9.64 -31.94
N PRO A 166 -17.71 10.23 -31.54
CA PRO A 166 -18.87 9.46 -31.11
C PRO A 166 -19.27 8.45 -32.19
N ASN A 167 -19.78 7.30 -31.80
CA ASN A 167 -20.20 6.19 -32.67
C ASN A 167 -19.09 5.53 -33.50
N ALA A 168 -17.81 5.87 -33.34
CA ALA A 168 -16.70 5.17 -34.00
C ALA A 168 -16.53 3.71 -33.53
N GLY A 169 -17.29 3.29 -32.51
CA GLY A 169 -17.31 1.92 -32.01
C GLY A 169 -16.36 1.63 -30.86
N LYS A 170 -15.85 2.64 -30.17
CA LYS A 170 -14.94 2.50 -29.03
C LYS A 170 -15.48 1.59 -27.93
N SER A 171 -16.68 1.83 -27.43
CA SER A 171 -17.31 1.02 -26.39
C SER A 171 -17.58 -0.43 -26.84
N SER A 172 -17.86 -0.63 -28.12
CA SER A 172 -18.02 -1.96 -28.72
C SER A 172 -16.68 -2.70 -28.75
N LEU A 173 -15.61 -2.01 -29.11
CA LEU A 173 -14.23 -2.57 -29.05
C LEU A 173 -13.88 -3.02 -27.66
N ILE A 174 -14.07 -2.18 -26.63
CA ILE A 174 -13.81 -2.55 -25.24
C ILE A 174 -14.62 -3.79 -24.85
N SER A 175 -15.91 -3.84 -25.20
CA SER A 175 -16.78 -4.97 -24.87
C SER A 175 -16.31 -6.29 -25.49
N ARG A 176 -15.64 -6.24 -26.63
CA ARG A 176 -15.11 -7.41 -27.34
C ARG A 176 -13.72 -7.82 -26.87
N LEU A 177 -12.86 -6.85 -26.58
CA LEU A 177 -11.47 -7.08 -26.14
C LEU A 177 -11.39 -7.46 -24.68
N SER A 178 -12.35 -7.03 -23.86
CA SER A 178 -12.29 -7.27 -22.42
C SER A 178 -12.59 -8.71 -22.06
N ALA A 179 -11.71 -9.31 -21.24
CA ALA A 179 -11.88 -10.64 -20.66
C ALA A 179 -13.06 -10.74 -19.66
N ALA A 180 -13.55 -9.60 -19.14
CA ALA A 180 -14.69 -9.50 -18.26
C ALA A 180 -15.69 -8.47 -18.81
N LYS A 181 -16.96 -8.50 -18.35
CA LYS A 181 -17.93 -7.47 -18.72
C LYS A 181 -17.35 -6.09 -18.37
N PRO A 182 -17.31 -5.15 -19.34
CA PRO A 182 -16.85 -3.79 -19.07
C PRO A 182 -17.65 -3.18 -17.91
N LYS A 183 -16.97 -2.43 -17.06
CA LYS A 183 -17.60 -1.71 -15.97
C LYS A 183 -17.75 -0.24 -16.36
N ILE A 184 -18.95 0.28 -16.17
CA ILE A 184 -19.18 1.72 -16.18
C ILE A 184 -18.70 2.22 -14.83
N ALA A 185 -17.62 3.02 -14.80
CA ALA A 185 -17.08 3.53 -13.56
C ALA A 185 -17.69 4.89 -13.25
N ASP A 186 -18.44 4.98 -12.14
CA ASP A 186 -18.99 6.24 -11.64
C ASP A 186 -17.91 6.98 -10.83
N TYR A 187 -17.19 7.89 -11.47
CA TYR A 187 -16.28 8.77 -10.76
C TYR A 187 -16.97 10.06 -10.31
N PRO A 188 -16.80 10.50 -9.07
CA PRO A 188 -17.45 11.69 -8.53
C PRO A 188 -17.15 12.99 -9.30
N PHE A 189 -16.13 12.95 -10.16
CA PHE A 189 -15.65 14.08 -10.96
C PHE A 189 -15.95 13.96 -12.46
N THR A 190 -16.70 12.90 -12.89
CA THR A 190 -17.07 12.70 -14.30
C THR A 190 -18.56 12.83 -14.49
N THR A 191 -18.99 13.58 -15.52
CA THR A 191 -20.39 13.71 -15.89
C THR A 191 -20.86 12.59 -16.82
N LEU A 192 -19.91 11.87 -17.45
CA LEU A 192 -20.12 10.65 -18.23
C LEU A 192 -19.12 9.63 -17.76
N ALA A 193 -19.59 8.48 -17.29
CA ALA A 193 -18.75 7.42 -16.79
C ALA A 193 -18.00 6.70 -17.94
N PRO A 194 -16.66 6.55 -17.87
CA PRO A 194 -15.91 5.83 -18.88
C PRO A 194 -16.21 4.33 -18.84
N ASN A 195 -16.22 3.69 -20.01
CA ASN A 195 -16.23 2.24 -20.07
C ASN A 195 -14.80 1.72 -19.92
N LEU A 196 -14.57 0.85 -18.95
CA LEU A 196 -13.30 0.24 -18.68
C LEU A 196 -13.33 -1.25 -18.98
N GLY A 197 -12.29 -1.74 -19.63
CA GLY A 197 -12.11 -3.16 -19.90
C GLY A 197 -10.72 -3.63 -19.55
N VAL A 198 -10.61 -4.81 -18.95
CA VAL A 198 -9.32 -5.48 -18.73
C VAL A 198 -9.07 -6.43 -19.88
N VAL A 199 -8.00 -6.20 -20.61
CA VAL A 199 -7.53 -7.07 -21.69
C VAL A 199 -6.46 -7.99 -21.13
N ARG A 200 -6.62 -9.30 -21.34
CA ARG A 200 -5.65 -10.32 -20.93
C ARG A 200 -5.00 -10.90 -22.16
N THR A 201 -3.69 -10.92 -22.14
CA THR A 201 -2.87 -11.61 -23.13
C THR A 201 -1.95 -12.59 -22.44
N ASP A 202 -1.31 -13.48 -23.20
CA ASP A 202 -0.34 -14.44 -22.63
C ASP A 202 0.85 -13.72 -21.99
N ASP A 203 1.14 -12.50 -22.42
CA ASP A 203 2.33 -11.73 -22.01
C ASP A 203 2.06 -10.66 -20.95
N VAL A 204 0.90 -9.98 -21.01
CA VAL A 204 0.61 -8.83 -20.14
C VAL A 204 -0.88 -8.58 -20.00
N ASP A 205 -1.32 -8.27 -18.78
CA ASP A 205 -2.67 -7.75 -18.51
C ASP A 205 -2.62 -6.23 -18.49
N PHE A 206 -3.61 -5.57 -19.14
CA PHE A 206 -3.67 -4.11 -19.18
C PHE A 206 -5.12 -3.60 -19.22
N VAL A 207 -5.30 -2.34 -18.82
CA VAL A 207 -6.62 -1.68 -18.76
C VAL A 207 -6.79 -0.77 -19.95
N VAL A 208 -7.93 -0.95 -20.66
CA VAL A 208 -8.36 -0.09 -21.78
C VAL A 208 -9.53 0.76 -21.31
N ALA A 209 -9.47 2.08 -21.56
CA ALA A 209 -10.55 3.03 -21.30
C ALA A 209 -11.13 3.60 -22.59
N ASP A 210 -12.46 3.70 -22.63
CA ASP A 210 -13.15 4.55 -23.59
C ASP A 210 -13.08 6.01 -23.11
N VAL A 211 -12.59 6.90 -23.95
CA VAL A 211 -12.63 8.34 -23.70
C VAL A 211 -13.82 8.93 -24.43
N PRO A 212 -15.01 9.05 -23.78
CA PRO A 212 -16.17 9.68 -24.40
C PRO A 212 -15.97 11.20 -24.47
N GLY A 213 -16.42 11.83 -25.53
CA GLY A 213 -16.64 13.28 -25.55
C GLY A 213 -15.56 14.15 -26.17
N LEU A 214 -14.70 13.60 -27.06
CA LEU A 214 -13.98 14.43 -28.03
C LEU A 214 -14.98 14.88 -29.10
N ILE A 215 -15.49 16.10 -28.96
CA ILE A 215 -16.43 16.75 -29.92
C ILE A 215 -15.88 18.15 -30.14
N GLU A 216 -16.05 18.66 -31.40
CA GLU A 216 -15.75 20.05 -31.76
C GLU A 216 -16.21 21.05 -30.67
N GLY A 217 -15.27 21.86 -30.14
CA GLY A 217 -15.56 22.87 -29.12
C GLY A 217 -15.40 22.44 -27.65
N ALA A 218 -14.90 21.26 -27.39
CA ALA A 218 -14.61 20.83 -26.00
C ALA A 218 -13.53 21.70 -25.31
N SER A 219 -12.62 22.28 -26.11
CA SER A 219 -11.58 23.21 -25.65
C SER A 219 -12.09 24.61 -25.30
N ASP A 220 -13.25 25.02 -25.85
CA ASP A 220 -13.78 26.38 -25.68
C ASP A 220 -14.65 26.56 -24.41
N GLY A 221 -14.62 25.60 -23.47
CA GLY A 221 -15.33 25.71 -22.19
C GLY A 221 -16.84 25.49 -22.26
N ARG A 222 -17.38 25.15 -23.45
CA ARG A 222 -18.80 24.83 -23.63
C ARG A 222 -19.12 23.33 -23.62
N GLY A 223 -18.09 22.49 -23.51
CA GLY A 223 -18.19 21.04 -23.49
C GLY A 223 -17.55 20.42 -22.24
N LEU A 224 -17.87 19.17 -22.00
CA LEU A 224 -17.42 18.31 -20.89
C LEU A 224 -15.90 17.97 -20.92
N GLY A 225 -15.12 18.58 -21.85
CA GLY A 225 -13.81 18.18 -22.28
C GLY A 225 -12.70 18.12 -21.20
N HIS A 226 -12.53 19.17 -20.40
CA HIS A 226 -11.39 19.25 -19.45
C HIS A 226 -11.41 18.19 -18.34
N LYS A 227 -12.58 17.73 -17.91
CA LYS A 227 -12.66 16.71 -16.86
C LYS A 227 -12.39 15.30 -17.40
N PHE A 228 -12.66 15.09 -18.67
CA PHE A 228 -12.49 13.82 -19.37
C PHE A 228 -11.05 13.55 -19.82
N LEU A 229 -10.37 14.60 -20.27
CA LEU A 229 -9.00 14.51 -20.75
C LEU A 229 -8.01 14.09 -19.66
N ARG A 230 -8.37 14.25 -18.37
CA ARG A 230 -7.59 13.71 -17.26
C ARG A 230 -7.40 12.18 -17.29
N HIS A 231 -8.28 11.44 -17.94
CA HIS A 231 -8.11 10.00 -18.12
C HIS A 231 -7.12 9.69 -19.24
N VAL A 232 -7.08 10.54 -20.29
CA VAL A 232 -6.08 10.45 -21.35
C VAL A 232 -4.70 10.83 -20.85
N GLU A 233 -4.60 11.84 -19.95
CA GLU A 233 -3.33 12.27 -19.34
C GLU A 233 -2.54 11.12 -18.71
N ARG A 234 -3.24 10.11 -18.22
CA ARG A 234 -2.62 8.99 -17.50
C ARG A 234 -2.37 7.76 -18.37
N ALA A 235 -3.02 7.66 -19.52
CA ALA A 235 -2.83 6.56 -20.45
C ALA A 235 -1.44 6.61 -21.07
N GLY A 236 -0.76 5.47 -21.08
CA GLY A 236 0.57 5.35 -21.69
C GLY A 236 0.54 5.19 -23.20
N VAL A 237 -0.58 4.69 -23.76
CA VAL A 237 -0.77 4.38 -25.17
C VAL A 237 -2.09 4.96 -25.66
N LEU A 238 -2.13 5.53 -26.87
CA LEU A 238 -3.34 6.04 -27.51
C LEU A 238 -3.71 5.21 -28.73
N ILE A 239 -4.99 4.87 -28.84
CA ILE A 239 -5.55 4.19 -30.02
C ILE A 239 -6.60 5.09 -30.64
N HIS A 240 -6.30 5.60 -31.84
CA HIS A 240 -7.24 6.41 -32.62
C HIS A 240 -8.21 5.49 -33.37
N VAL A 241 -9.48 5.48 -32.97
CA VAL A 241 -10.53 4.65 -33.59
C VAL A 241 -11.27 5.48 -34.62
N LEU A 242 -11.16 5.08 -35.87
CA LEU A 242 -11.81 5.75 -37.02
C LEU A 242 -12.94 4.88 -37.56
N ASP A 243 -14.03 5.52 -37.93
CA ASP A 243 -15.22 4.90 -38.52
C ASP A 243 -15.13 4.88 -40.04
N CYS A 244 -14.93 3.71 -40.65
CA CYS A 244 -14.91 3.58 -42.13
C CYS A 244 -16.28 3.61 -42.78
N ALA A 245 -17.36 3.36 -42.01
CA ALA A 245 -18.72 3.29 -42.50
C ALA A 245 -19.62 4.43 -41.96
N SER A 246 -19.07 5.65 -41.86
CA SER A 246 -19.78 6.78 -41.26
C SER A 246 -21.04 7.14 -42.10
N TYR A 247 -22.21 7.05 -41.48
CA TYR A 247 -23.47 7.50 -42.07
C TYR A 247 -23.52 9.02 -42.31
N GLU A 248 -22.67 9.79 -41.64
CA GLU A 248 -22.58 11.24 -41.78
C GLU A 248 -21.65 11.68 -42.94
N GLN A 249 -21.16 10.72 -43.74
CA GLN A 249 -20.24 10.93 -44.85
C GLN A 249 -18.99 11.76 -44.52
N ARG A 250 -18.50 11.65 -43.30
CA ARG A 250 -17.26 12.30 -42.88
C ARG A 250 -16.06 11.49 -43.36
N ASP A 251 -15.00 12.21 -43.74
CA ASP A 251 -13.73 11.58 -44.08
C ASP A 251 -12.98 11.19 -42.79
N PRO A 252 -12.66 9.90 -42.59
CA PRO A 252 -11.92 9.44 -41.41
C PRO A 252 -10.55 10.13 -41.23
N ARG A 253 -9.96 10.66 -42.30
CA ARG A 253 -8.69 11.44 -42.21
C ARG A 253 -8.91 12.79 -41.56
N GLU A 254 -10.03 13.46 -41.85
CA GLU A 254 -10.41 14.72 -41.20
C GLU A 254 -10.78 14.49 -39.74
N ASP A 255 -11.45 13.39 -39.45
CA ASP A 255 -11.75 12.97 -38.07
C ASP A 255 -10.47 12.78 -37.25
N LEU A 256 -9.45 12.09 -37.80
CA LEU A 256 -8.16 11.92 -37.15
C LEU A 256 -7.46 13.27 -36.91
N ALA A 257 -7.43 14.13 -37.92
CA ALA A 257 -6.80 15.45 -37.81
C ALA A 257 -7.45 16.29 -36.69
N THR A 258 -8.78 16.27 -36.62
CA THR A 258 -9.55 16.99 -35.59
C THR A 258 -9.24 16.46 -34.21
N VAL A 259 -9.22 15.14 -34.01
CA VAL A 259 -8.88 14.51 -32.73
C VAL A 259 -7.44 14.86 -32.30
N CYS A 260 -6.48 14.80 -33.23
CA CYS A 260 -5.08 15.18 -32.93
C CYS A 260 -4.98 16.65 -32.53
N GLN A 261 -5.69 17.55 -33.21
CA GLN A 261 -5.69 18.97 -32.88
C GLN A 261 -6.31 19.25 -31.53
N GLU A 262 -7.35 18.54 -31.12
CA GLU A 262 -7.93 18.66 -29.76
C GLU A 262 -6.99 18.16 -28.69
N LEU A 263 -6.30 17.03 -28.91
CA LEU A 263 -5.30 16.50 -27.99
C LEU A 263 -4.10 17.46 -27.84
N GLU A 264 -3.63 18.04 -28.95
CA GLU A 264 -2.54 19.01 -28.96
C GLU A 264 -2.88 20.28 -28.16
N ARG A 265 -4.11 20.81 -28.36
CA ARG A 265 -4.59 21.98 -27.63
C ARG A 265 -4.72 21.73 -26.12
N TYR A 266 -5.04 20.51 -25.75
CA TYR A 266 -5.18 20.15 -24.35
C TYR A 266 -3.82 19.94 -23.69
N GLN A 267 -2.98 19.07 -24.25
CA GLN A 267 -1.64 18.76 -23.76
C GLN A 267 -0.78 18.22 -24.93
N PRO A 268 0.20 18.98 -25.40
CA PRO A 268 1.05 18.59 -26.53
C PRO A 268 1.76 17.24 -26.35
N ASP A 269 2.18 16.92 -25.10
CA ASP A 269 2.89 15.69 -24.75
C ASP A 269 2.07 14.41 -25.06
N LEU A 270 0.74 14.53 -25.25
CA LEU A 270 -0.11 13.39 -25.58
C LEU A 270 0.20 12.83 -26.96
N LEU A 271 0.58 13.69 -27.91
CA LEU A 271 0.92 13.29 -29.28
C LEU A 271 2.28 12.60 -29.39
N GLU A 272 3.16 12.78 -28.40
CA GLU A 272 4.47 12.11 -28.36
C GLU A 272 4.37 10.66 -27.84
N ARG A 273 3.21 10.27 -27.33
CA ARG A 273 2.99 8.91 -26.81
C ARG A 273 2.92 7.89 -27.92
N PRO A 274 3.34 6.64 -27.64
CA PRO A 274 3.07 5.53 -28.55
C PRO A 274 1.59 5.46 -28.91
N SER A 275 1.32 5.49 -30.21
CA SER A 275 -0.05 5.53 -30.72
C SER A 275 -0.20 4.71 -32.01
N LEU A 276 -1.41 4.26 -32.29
CA LEU A 276 -1.76 3.64 -33.56
C LEU A 276 -3.17 4.05 -33.98
N VAL A 277 -3.46 3.88 -35.26
CA VAL A 277 -4.80 4.10 -35.85
C VAL A 277 -5.48 2.76 -36.09
N PHE A 278 -6.70 2.63 -35.61
CA PHE A 278 -7.54 1.47 -35.87
C PHE A 278 -8.73 1.87 -36.72
N LEU A 279 -8.75 1.38 -38.00
CA LEU A 279 -9.85 1.52 -38.92
C LEU A 279 -10.95 0.51 -38.57
N ASN A 280 -12.02 0.97 -37.93
CA ASN A 280 -13.12 0.14 -37.48
C ASN A 280 -14.28 0.10 -38.48
N LYS A 281 -15.15 -0.89 -38.32
CA LYS A 281 -16.34 -1.15 -39.16
C LYS A 281 -16.01 -1.54 -40.60
N THR A 282 -14.89 -2.21 -40.83
CA THR A 282 -14.50 -2.72 -42.14
C THR A 282 -15.44 -3.80 -42.69
N ASP A 283 -16.29 -4.36 -41.82
CA ASP A 283 -17.38 -5.28 -42.21
C ASP A 283 -18.51 -4.57 -42.99
N ALA A 284 -18.72 -3.28 -42.75
CA ALA A 284 -19.73 -2.48 -43.42
C ALA A 284 -19.17 -1.75 -44.64
N ASP A 285 -17.91 -1.29 -44.60
CA ASP A 285 -17.24 -0.64 -45.72
C ASP A 285 -15.74 -1.00 -45.74
N PRO A 286 -15.36 -2.08 -46.43
CA PRO A 286 -13.96 -2.48 -46.58
C PRO A 286 -13.18 -1.56 -47.53
N ASP A 287 -13.84 -1.00 -48.54
CA ASP A 287 -13.19 -0.24 -49.60
C ASP A 287 -12.61 1.07 -49.07
N THR A 288 -13.34 1.74 -48.19
CA THR A 288 -12.85 2.94 -47.48
C THR A 288 -11.58 2.68 -46.71
N ALA A 289 -11.48 1.53 -45.99
CA ALA A 289 -10.28 1.16 -45.24
C ALA A 289 -9.07 0.94 -46.16
N GLU A 290 -9.26 0.30 -47.33
CA GLU A 290 -8.19 0.08 -48.31
C GLU A 290 -7.70 1.39 -48.97
N ILE A 291 -8.59 2.35 -49.21
CA ILE A 291 -8.27 3.64 -49.80
C ILE A 291 -7.50 4.55 -48.84
N ILE A 292 -7.90 4.57 -47.56
CA ILE A 292 -7.37 5.52 -46.56
C ILE A 292 -6.05 5.03 -45.93
N ARG A 293 -5.87 3.72 -45.79
CA ARG A 293 -4.71 3.12 -45.17
C ARG A 293 -3.37 3.62 -45.70
N PRO A 294 -3.13 3.64 -47.06
CA PRO A 294 -1.86 4.09 -47.60
C PRO A 294 -1.55 5.56 -47.30
N ASP A 295 -2.59 6.42 -47.26
CA ASP A 295 -2.44 7.83 -46.94
C ASP A 295 -2.01 8.08 -45.51
N LEU A 296 -2.55 7.30 -44.56
CA LEU A 296 -2.21 7.38 -43.15
C LEU A 296 -0.83 6.79 -42.89
N GLU A 297 -0.49 5.67 -43.53
CA GLU A 297 0.86 5.07 -43.43
C GLU A 297 1.92 6.03 -44.03
N ALA A 298 1.62 6.76 -45.10
CA ALA A 298 2.51 7.79 -45.66
C ALA A 298 2.74 8.98 -44.71
N GLN A 299 1.79 9.25 -43.81
CA GLN A 299 1.93 10.26 -42.73
C GLN A 299 2.71 9.74 -41.52
N GLY A 300 3.12 8.47 -41.51
CA GLY A 300 3.88 7.84 -40.45
C GLY A 300 3.06 7.14 -39.36
N TRP A 301 1.74 6.99 -39.57
CA TRP A 301 0.88 6.26 -38.65
C TRP A 301 1.03 4.75 -38.83
N GLU A 302 1.06 4.02 -37.71
CA GLU A 302 0.83 2.59 -37.73
C GLU A 302 -0.68 2.33 -37.82
N VAL A 303 -1.11 1.64 -38.89
CA VAL A 303 -2.53 1.48 -39.23
C VAL A 303 -2.94 0.00 -39.16
N LEU A 304 -3.93 -0.30 -38.34
CA LEU A 304 -4.60 -1.59 -38.29
C LEU A 304 -6.06 -1.43 -38.75
N ALA A 305 -6.63 -2.47 -39.35
CA ALA A 305 -8.00 -2.47 -39.79
C ALA A 305 -8.75 -3.69 -39.23
N GLY A 306 -10.04 -3.49 -38.92
CA GLY A 306 -10.86 -4.55 -38.37
C GLY A 306 -12.28 -4.14 -38.06
N SER A 307 -12.99 -5.00 -37.35
CA SER A 307 -14.39 -4.77 -36.98
C SER A 307 -14.68 -5.25 -35.57
N ALA A 308 -15.21 -4.36 -34.76
CA ALA A 308 -15.71 -4.71 -33.43
C ALA A 308 -16.92 -5.67 -33.48
N VAL A 309 -17.67 -5.69 -34.58
CA VAL A 309 -18.87 -6.52 -34.77
C VAL A 309 -18.48 -7.94 -35.19
N SER A 310 -17.72 -8.08 -36.29
CA SER A 310 -17.30 -9.38 -36.79
C SER A 310 -16.18 -10.03 -35.97
N GLY A 311 -15.37 -9.24 -35.30
CA GLY A 311 -14.16 -9.70 -34.59
C GLY A 311 -12.90 -9.73 -35.48
N ALA A 312 -13.01 -9.41 -36.77
CA ALA A 312 -11.88 -9.41 -37.68
C ALA A 312 -10.82 -8.39 -37.24
N GLY A 313 -9.53 -8.77 -37.22
CA GLY A 313 -8.40 -7.91 -36.89
C GLY A 313 -8.24 -7.59 -35.41
N LEU A 314 -9.14 -8.04 -34.52
CA LEU A 314 -9.06 -7.74 -33.07
C LEU A 314 -7.90 -8.44 -32.39
N ASP A 315 -7.57 -9.66 -32.78
CA ASP A 315 -6.41 -10.39 -32.23
C ASP A 315 -5.11 -9.64 -32.52
N VAL A 316 -4.95 -9.13 -33.74
CA VAL A 316 -3.78 -8.33 -34.13
C VAL A 316 -3.73 -7.04 -33.33
N LEU A 317 -4.87 -6.34 -33.18
CA LEU A 317 -4.98 -5.14 -32.36
C LEU A 317 -4.59 -5.40 -30.90
N GLN A 318 -5.10 -6.49 -30.32
CA GLN A 318 -4.82 -6.88 -28.94
C GLN A 318 -3.33 -7.14 -28.69
N HIS A 319 -2.67 -7.93 -29.55
CA HIS A 319 -1.24 -8.18 -29.45
C HIS A 319 -0.41 -6.91 -29.64
N ARG A 320 -0.84 -6.03 -30.55
CA ARG A 320 -0.11 -4.78 -30.76
C ARG A 320 -0.25 -3.82 -29.61
N MET A 321 -1.43 -3.68 -29.02
CA MET A 321 -1.63 -2.93 -27.77
C MET A 321 -0.76 -3.46 -26.65
N ALA A 322 -0.70 -4.78 -26.45
CA ALA A 322 0.16 -5.42 -25.45
C ALA A 322 1.64 -5.08 -25.64
N ALA A 323 2.11 -5.10 -26.89
CA ALA A 323 3.49 -4.72 -27.21
C ALA A 323 3.79 -3.25 -26.91
N LEU A 324 2.88 -2.33 -27.22
CA LEU A 324 3.02 -0.91 -26.92
C LEU A 324 2.98 -0.64 -25.41
N VAL A 325 2.12 -1.31 -24.67
CA VAL A 325 2.05 -1.21 -23.20
C VAL A 325 3.35 -1.67 -22.58
N ARG A 326 3.93 -2.82 -23.02
CA ARG A 326 5.26 -3.27 -22.55
C ARG A 326 6.33 -2.21 -22.81
N LEU A 327 6.40 -1.68 -24.01
CA LEU A 327 7.37 -0.64 -24.36
C LEU A 327 7.30 0.57 -23.42
N VAL A 328 6.07 1.02 -23.11
CA VAL A 328 5.85 2.14 -22.18
C VAL A 328 6.28 1.77 -20.76
N ARG A 329 5.92 0.57 -20.28
CA ARG A 329 6.32 0.10 -18.95
C ARG A 329 7.84 -0.03 -18.81
N GLU A 330 8.51 -0.61 -19.81
CA GLU A 330 9.99 -0.71 -19.86
C GLU A 330 10.67 0.68 -19.86
N ARG A 331 10.15 1.64 -20.62
CA ARG A 331 10.67 3.02 -20.61
C ARG A 331 10.49 3.68 -19.24
N ARG A 332 9.34 3.51 -18.58
CA ARG A 332 9.11 4.02 -17.22
C ARG A 332 10.03 3.39 -16.20
N GLN A 333 10.25 2.07 -16.29
CA GLN A 333 11.19 1.36 -15.42
C GLN A 333 12.63 1.82 -15.64
N ALA A 334 13.05 2.01 -16.89
CA ALA A 334 14.38 2.52 -17.20
C ALA A 334 14.61 3.95 -16.68
N SER A 335 13.60 4.82 -16.78
CA SER A 335 13.66 6.18 -16.20
C SER A 335 13.67 6.13 -14.67
N ALA A 336 12.84 5.29 -14.05
CA ALA A 336 12.84 5.09 -12.61
C ALA A 336 14.16 4.49 -12.10
N ALA A 337 14.82 3.62 -12.86
CA ALA A 337 16.12 3.06 -12.51
C ALA A 337 17.27 4.10 -12.59
N GLN A 338 17.13 5.14 -13.39
CA GLN A 338 18.08 6.27 -13.42
C GLN A 338 17.88 7.23 -12.23
N ASP A 339 16.64 7.36 -11.74
CA ASP A 339 16.34 8.11 -10.51
C ASP A 339 16.56 7.26 -9.23
N ASP A 340 16.80 5.96 -9.35
CA ASP A 340 16.86 4.93 -8.28
C ASP A 340 18.20 4.86 -7.53
N VAL A 341 19.01 5.92 -7.57
CA VAL A 341 20.13 6.11 -6.61
C VAL A 341 19.59 6.58 -5.24
N LEU A 342 18.33 6.94 -5.15
CA LEU A 342 17.63 7.23 -3.90
C LEU A 342 16.83 5.99 -3.50
N MET A 343 17.24 5.32 -2.42
CA MET A 343 16.53 4.20 -1.78
C MET A 343 15.02 4.42 -1.86
N ARG A 344 14.29 3.42 -2.38
CA ARG A 344 12.82 3.44 -2.37
C ARG A 344 12.35 3.47 -0.92
N PRO A 345 11.76 4.57 -0.44
CA PRO A 345 11.36 4.61 0.96
C PRO A 345 10.23 3.61 1.19
N VAL A 346 10.44 2.67 2.10
CA VAL A 346 9.33 1.89 2.68
C VAL A 346 8.51 2.86 3.50
N LEU A 347 7.33 3.21 3.01
CA LEU A 347 6.44 4.12 3.71
C LEU A 347 5.87 3.38 4.93
N ARG A 348 6.12 3.92 6.10
CA ARG A 348 5.56 3.44 7.36
C ARG A 348 4.49 4.44 7.81
N PRO A 349 3.48 4.00 8.57
CA PRO A 349 2.62 4.94 9.28
C PRO A 349 3.50 5.93 10.05
N SER A 350 3.14 7.23 10.04
CA SER A 350 3.87 8.23 10.83
C SER A 350 3.93 7.75 12.28
N ALA A 351 5.15 7.71 12.84
CA ALA A 351 5.30 7.45 14.25
C ALA A 351 4.52 8.52 15.01
N GLU A 352 3.55 8.11 15.81
CA GLU A 352 2.91 9.01 16.76
C GLU A 352 3.98 9.52 17.74
N SER A 353 3.86 10.74 18.15
CA SER A 353 4.82 11.41 19.04
C SER A 353 5.00 10.59 20.33
N ASP A 354 6.25 10.32 20.71
CA ASP A 354 6.63 9.70 22.00
C ASP A 354 6.25 10.56 23.22
N ALA A 355 5.55 11.68 23.00
CA ALA A 355 5.11 12.56 24.05
C ALA A 355 4.11 11.87 24.98
N ILE A 356 4.35 11.99 26.29
CA ILE A 356 3.43 11.48 27.30
C ILE A 356 2.28 12.46 27.41
N THR A 357 1.06 12.00 27.05
CA THR A 357 -0.17 12.75 27.23
C THR A 357 -0.99 12.15 28.38
N VAL A 358 -1.48 13.01 29.26
CA VAL A 358 -2.31 12.61 30.41
C VAL A 358 -3.69 13.23 30.25
N GLU A 359 -4.70 12.38 30.19
CA GLU A 359 -6.09 12.76 30.04
C GLU A 359 -6.90 12.36 31.28
N ARG A 360 -7.82 13.25 31.72
CA ARG A 360 -8.73 12.91 32.80
C ARG A 360 -9.92 12.14 32.25
N ILE A 361 -10.21 10.98 32.83
CA ILE A 361 -11.37 10.15 32.51
C ILE A 361 -12.34 10.08 33.71
N ASP A 362 -13.54 9.52 33.53
CA ASP A 362 -14.59 9.47 34.56
C ASP A 362 -14.14 8.81 35.88
N GLN A 363 -13.22 7.85 35.82
CA GLN A 363 -12.76 7.09 36.98
C GLN A 363 -11.26 7.25 37.27
N GLY A 364 -10.64 8.35 36.85
CA GLY A 364 -9.21 8.58 37.10
C GLY A 364 -8.51 9.27 35.96
N TRP A 365 -7.33 8.75 35.60
CA TRP A 365 -6.43 9.32 34.61
C TRP A 365 -6.08 8.26 33.56
N ARG A 366 -5.89 8.69 32.31
CA ARG A 366 -5.37 7.85 31.24
C ARG A 366 -4.07 8.42 30.72
N VAL A 367 -3.05 7.59 30.68
CA VAL A 367 -1.75 7.93 30.09
C VAL A 367 -1.69 7.35 28.68
N ARG A 368 -1.32 8.16 27.71
CA ARG A 368 -1.09 7.75 26.31
C ARG A 368 0.31 8.11 25.89
N SER A 369 1.03 7.12 25.42
CA SER A 369 2.32 7.21 24.75
C SER A 369 2.61 5.85 24.16
N GLU A 370 2.96 5.77 22.89
CA GLU A 370 3.21 4.48 22.20
C GLU A 370 4.27 3.66 22.92
N ARG A 371 5.35 4.31 23.37
CA ARG A 371 6.43 3.67 24.11
C ARG A 371 5.98 3.13 25.47
N ILE A 372 5.24 3.92 26.24
CA ILE A 372 4.77 3.54 27.56
C ILE A 372 3.73 2.41 27.48
N GLU A 373 2.77 2.53 26.58
CA GLU A 373 1.75 1.52 26.35
C GLU A 373 2.38 0.17 25.94
N ARG A 374 3.41 0.20 25.07
CA ARG A 374 4.18 -0.98 24.68
C ARG A 374 4.82 -1.66 25.89
N TRP A 375 5.47 -0.91 26.77
CA TRP A 375 6.08 -1.49 27.96
C TRP A 375 5.06 -2.19 28.87
N VAL A 376 3.89 -1.61 29.05
CA VAL A 376 2.82 -2.20 29.86
C VAL A 376 2.32 -3.49 29.22
N VAL A 377 2.04 -3.48 27.93
CA VAL A 377 1.52 -4.66 27.21
C VAL A 377 2.54 -5.80 27.14
N MET A 378 3.84 -5.48 27.09
CA MET A 378 4.91 -6.47 27.06
C MET A 378 5.31 -6.98 28.45
N THR A 379 4.71 -6.47 29.52
CA THR A 379 4.99 -6.90 30.89
C THR A 379 3.97 -7.90 31.38
N ASP A 380 4.42 -9.00 31.98
CA ASP A 380 3.56 -9.91 32.74
C ASP A 380 3.20 -9.26 34.09
N LEU A 381 2.01 -8.67 34.14
CA LEU A 381 1.52 -7.96 35.34
C LEU A 381 1.20 -8.87 36.53
N GLU A 382 1.12 -10.19 36.34
CA GLU A 382 0.98 -11.18 37.43
C GLU A 382 2.31 -11.47 38.13
N ASN A 383 3.45 -11.13 37.50
CA ASN A 383 4.75 -11.34 38.04
C ASN A 383 5.23 -10.08 38.83
N GLU A 384 5.37 -10.20 40.14
CA GLU A 384 5.78 -9.08 41.01
C GLU A 384 7.13 -8.45 40.64
N GLU A 385 8.09 -9.26 40.15
CA GLU A 385 9.42 -8.76 39.77
C GLU A 385 9.35 -7.98 38.47
N ALA A 386 8.56 -8.45 37.48
CA ALA A 386 8.29 -7.75 36.24
C ALA A 386 7.55 -6.43 36.48
N THR A 387 6.54 -6.45 37.36
CA THR A 387 5.74 -5.24 37.68
C THR A 387 6.63 -4.20 38.40
N ARG A 388 7.52 -4.61 39.28
CA ARG A 388 8.47 -3.70 39.93
C ARG A 388 9.46 -3.09 38.91
N TYR A 389 9.93 -3.89 37.97
CA TYR A 389 10.79 -3.42 36.90
C TYR A 389 10.06 -2.40 36.01
N LEU A 390 8.81 -2.68 35.59
CA LEU A 390 7.99 -1.75 34.84
C LEU A 390 7.79 -0.42 35.58
N ALA A 391 7.47 -0.48 36.87
CA ALA A 391 7.31 0.72 37.72
C ALA A 391 8.55 1.62 37.66
N GLY A 392 9.75 1.03 37.80
CA GLY A 392 11.01 1.76 37.68
C GLY A 392 11.22 2.41 36.30
N ARG A 393 10.79 1.77 35.23
CA ARG A 393 10.83 2.37 33.88
C ARG A 393 9.87 3.54 33.75
N LEU A 394 8.62 3.41 34.23
CA LEU A 394 7.60 4.46 34.19
C LEU A 394 8.05 5.71 34.95
N ILE A 395 8.67 5.55 36.14
CA ILE A 395 9.21 6.67 36.91
C ILE A 395 10.27 7.41 36.10
N ARG A 396 11.26 6.70 35.54
CA ARG A 396 12.35 7.32 34.76
C ARG A 396 11.86 7.99 33.49
N ALA A 397 10.82 7.46 32.86
CA ALA A 397 10.19 8.09 31.72
C ALA A 397 9.40 9.36 32.07
N GLY A 398 9.26 9.69 33.36
CA GLY A 398 8.56 10.90 33.82
C GLY A 398 7.04 10.79 33.87
N VAL A 399 6.49 9.55 33.83
CA VAL A 399 5.03 9.35 33.88
C VAL A 399 4.42 9.88 35.18
N GLU A 400 5.10 9.64 36.30
CA GLU A 400 4.65 10.16 37.61
C GLU A 400 4.62 11.67 37.66
N GLN A 401 5.64 12.34 37.10
CA GLN A 401 5.70 13.79 37.04
C GLN A 401 4.57 14.32 36.15
N ALA A 402 4.34 13.71 35.00
CA ALA A 402 3.26 14.10 34.09
C ALA A 402 1.87 13.95 34.75
N LEU A 403 1.66 12.89 35.52
CA LEU A 403 0.42 12.67 36.29
C LEU A 403 0.25 13.70 37.40
N ALA A 404 1.32 14.01 38.15
CA ALA A 404 1.30 15.01 39.21
C ALA A 404 1.03 16.42 38.65
N ASP A 405 1.66 16.79 37.54
CA ASP A 405 1.44 18.08 36.84
C ASP A 405 0.02 18.20 36.29
N ALA A 406 -0.60 17.09 35.89
CA ALA A 406 -2.01 17.03 35.48
C ALA A 406 -2.98 17.10 36.67
N GLY A 407 -2.48 16.93 37.92
CA GLY A 407 -3.28 17.05 39.15
C GLY A 407 -3.74 15.73 39.73
N ALA A 408 -3.14 14.62 39.36
CA ALA A 408 -3.40 13.30 39.96
C ALA A 408 -2.98 13.27 41.45
N ARG A 409 -3.73 12.56 42.28
CA ARG A 409 -3.48 12.41 43.71
C ARG A 409 -3.23 10.94 44.06
N ARG A 410 -2.52 10.73 45.11
CA ARG A 410 -2.29 9.39 45.65
C ARG A 410 -3.59 8.60 45.82
N GLY A 411 -3.64 7.40 45.24
CA GLY A 411 -4.82 6.55 45.23
C GLY A 411 -5.76 6.75 44.05
N ASP A 412 -5.47 7.73 43.16
CA ASP A 412 -6.21 7.84 41.92
C ASP A 412 -5.92 6.65 41.00
N ALA A 413 -6.94 6.18 40.28
CA ALA A 413 -6.77 5.15 39.28
C ALA A 413 -6.12 5.70 38.02
N VAL A 414 -5.13 5.00 37.48
CA VAL A 414 -4.41 5.34 36.24
C VAL A 414 -4.55 4.19 35.26
N GLU A 415 -5.08 4.47 34.09
CA GLU A 415 -5.21 3.51 33.00
C GLU A 415 -4.08 3.72 32.00
N ILE A 416 -3.34 2.64 31.66
CA ILE A 416 -2.31 2.62 30.63
C ILE A 416 -2.52 1.36 29.78
N ALA A 417 -2.75 1.50 28.47
CA ALA A 417 -2.99 0.38 27.56
C ALA A 417 -4.09 -0.60 28.03
N GLY A 418 -5.13 -0.10 28.72
CA GLY A 418 -6.23 -0.90 29.25
C GLY A 418 -5.93 -1.58 30.59
N ALA A 419 -4.73 -1.49 31.13
CA ALA A 419 -4.40 -1.94 32.47
C ALA A 419 -4.62 -0.80 33.48
N ALA A 420 -5.20 -1.12 34.64
CA ALA A 420 -5.45 -0.17 35.71
C ALA A 420 -4.39 -0.28 36.81
N PHE A 421 -3.85 0.86 37.23
CA PHE A 421 -2.85 1.00 38.28
C PHE A 421 -3.33 2.02 39.30
N ASP A 422 -2.89 1.87 40.56
CA ASP A 422 -3.08 2.89 41.60
C ASP A 422 -1.91 3.84 41.60
N PHE A 423 -2.14 5.15 41.49
CA PHE A 423 -1.11 6.17 41.58
C PHE A 423 -0.57 6.26 43.03
N GLN A 424 0.64 5.81 43.25
CA GLN A 424 1.29 5.80 44.60
C GLN A 424 2.73 6.31 44.54
N PRO A 425 2.95 7.62 44.33
CA PRO A 425 4.28 8.18 44.06
C PRO A 425 5.31 7.93 45.18
N GLU A 426 4.88 7.83 46.45
CA GLU A 426 5.82 7.60 47.59
C GLU A 426 6.35 6.17 47.73
N ARG A 427 5.69 5.18 47.08
CA ARG A 427 6.13 3.79 47.17
C ARG A 427 7.32 3.49 46.29
N PHE A 428 7.64 4.37 45.37
CA PHE A 428 8.68 4.21 44.36
C PHE A 428 9.97 4.97 44.70
N ALA A 429 9.96 5.85 45.73
CA ALA A 429 11.14 6.54 46.21
C ALA A 429 12.19 5.56 46.84
N ASP A 430 11.74 4.35 47.23
CA ASP A 430 12.60 3.29 47.79
C ASP A 430 13.20 2.34 46.71
N VAL A 431 12.91 2.55 45.43
CA VAL A 431 13.56 1.80 44.36
C VAL A 431 14.93 2.40 44.11
N GLU A 432 15.97 1.76 44.66
CA GLU A 432 17.37 2.09 44.31
C GLU A 432 17.52 1.95 42.79
N LEU A 433 17.62 3.10 42.12
CA LEU A 433 17.73 3.21 40.67
C LEU A 433 19.22 3.18 40.32
N ASP A 434 19.69 2.13 39.65
CA ASP A 434 21.03 2.09 39.06
C ASP A 434 21.11 3.01 37.84
N GLU A 435 21.97 4.04 37.91
CA GLU A 435 22.19 5.00 36.81
C GLU A 435 22.92 4.37 35.62
N GLU A 436 23.62 3.24 35.78
CA GLU A 436 24.46 2.62 34.74
C GLU A 436 23.69 1.68 33.78
N GLU A 437 22.39 1.44 34.01
CA GLU A 437 21.69 0.29 33.39
C GLU A 437 20.97 0.58 32.07
N PHE A 438 20.86 1.83 31.64
CA PHE A 438 19.84 2.21 30.64
C PHE A 438 20.29 3.05 29.45
N ASP A 439 21.59 3.35 29.31
CA ASP A 439 22.11 4.11 28.15
C ASP A 439 22.23 3.28 26.85
N LEU A 440 21.80 2.01 26.86
CA LEU A 440 22.02 1.09 25.72
C LEU A 440 20.75 0.68 24.96
N ASP A 441 19.55 1.17 25.31
CA ASP A 441 18.42 0.33 24.96
C ASP A 441 17.43 0.78 23.90
N ASP A 442 17.36 2.03 23.49
CA ASP A 442 16.30 2.42 22.55
C ASP A 442 16.80 2.89 21.16
N ASP A 443 18.07 3.27 20.99
CA ASP A 443 18.59 3.78 19.71
C ASP A 443 19.38 2.74 18.89
N GLU A 444 19.89 1.66 19.49
CA GLU A 444 20.76 0.70 18.77
C GLU A 444 19.98 -0.33 17.93
N TYR A 445 18.66 -0.46 18.11
CA TYR A 445 17.83 -1.36 17.31
C TYR A 445 17.10 -0.71 16.12
N ALA A 446 17.18 0.60 15.99
CA ALA A 446 16.67 1.29 14.79
C ALA A 446 17.59 1.05 13.58
N ASP A 447 18.89 0.85 13.80
CA ASP A 447 19.90 0.74 12.73
C ASP A 447 20.21 -0.69 12.28
N ILE A 448 19.76 -1.74 12.98
CA ILE A 448 20.04 -3.14 12.61
C ILE A 448 19.06 -3.67 11.54
N ALA A 449 17.96 -2.98 11.30
CA ALA A 449 17.04 -3.34 10.23
C ALA A 449 17.53 -2.94 8.83
N ASP A 450 18.59 -2.11 8.72
CA ASP A 450 19.14 -1.61 7.44
C ASP A 450 20.49 -2.23 7.04
N GLY A 451 21.01 -3.21 7.77
CA GLY A 451 22.39 -3.66 7.64
C GLY A 451 22.62 -5.16 7.45
N ASP A 452 21.81 -5.90 6.66
CA ASP A 452 22.26 -7.21 6.16
C ASP A 452 21.58 -7.57 4.82
N ALA A 453 22.06 -6.91 3.76
CA ALA A 453 21.95 -7.35 2.39
C ALA A 453 23.31 -7.13 1.73
N GLY A 454 24.22 -8.08 2.02
CA GLY A 454 25.49 -8.27 1.33
C GLY A 454 25.40 -9.49 0.42
#